data_23d7172c5bb5d22a5db35e92e61a6ec9
#
_entry.id   23d7172c5bb5d22a5db35e92e61a6ec9
#
_cell.length_a   1.000
_cell.length_b   1.000
_cell.length_c   1.000
_cell.angle_alpha   90.00
_cell.angle_beta   90.00
_cell.angle_gamma   90.00
#
_symmetry.space_group_name_H-M   'P 1'
#
loop_
_entity.id
_entity.type
_entity.pdbx_description
1 polymer ?
#
loop_
_entity_poly.entity_id
_entity_poly.type
_entity_poly.pdbx_seq_one_letter_code
_entity_poly.pdbx_strand_id
1 'polypeptide(L)'
;MNQKKTYIWKLAIFLASNGMKMSGEELADHLNRNNFLTSYGTEYQGGRGTYKLIHETYNWLKDLGLQNEADKIAEAFVTPNGDFAY
;
A
#
# COMPACT_ATOMS: atom_id res chain seq x y z
N MET A 1 8.16 15.00 -0.04
CA MET A 1 6.94 14.49 0.57
C MET A 1 6.48 13.22 -0.12
N ASN A 2 6.00 12.29 0.68
CA ASN A 2 5.63 10.97 0.18
C ASN A 2 4.14 10.90 -0.13
N GLN A 3 3.71 11.64 -1.17
CA GLN A 3 2.29 11.66 -1.55
C GLN A 3 1.75 10.26 -1.81
N LYS A 4 2.53 9.43 -2.47
CA LYS A 4 2.15 8.06 -2.78
C LYS A 4 1.98 7.23 -1.51
N LYS A 5 2.94 7.30 -0.59
CA LYS A 5 2.87 6.58 0.68
C LYS A 5 1.72 7.10 1.54
N THR A 6 1.49 8.41 1.52
CA THR A 6 0.35 9.00 2.23
C THR A 6 -0.98 8.51 1.68
N TYR A 7 -1.09 8.39 0.36
CA TYR A 7 -2.29 7.84 -0.27
C TYR A 7 -2.54 6.40 0.17
N ILE A 8 -1.49 5.57 0.17
CA ILE A 8 -1.58 4.18 0.60
C ILE A 8 -1.98 4.10 2.07
N TRP A 9 -1.41 4.95 2.90
CA TRP A 9 -1.76 5.02 4.32
C TRP A 9 -3.24 5.35 4.52
N LYS A 10 -3.74 6.36 3.85
CA LYS A 10 -5.16 6.75 3.96
C LYS A 10 -6.08 5.64 3.45
N LEU A 11 -5.69 4.99 2.36
CA LEU A 11 -6.43 3.86 1.82
C LEU A 11 -6.47 2.69 2.83
N ALA A 12 -5.35 2.44 3.50
CA ALA A 12 -5.28 1.39 4.51
C ALA A 12 -6.22 1.68 5.68
N ILE A 13 -6.31 2.92 6.13
CA ILE A 13 -7.23 3.32 7.18
C ILE A 13 -8.67 3.02 6.76
N PHE A 14 -9.03 3.39 5.54
CA PHE A 14 -10.36 3.12 5.01
C PHE A 14 -10.65 1.62 4.96
N LEU A 15 -9.73 0.83 4.42
CA LEU A 15 -9.90 -0.61 4.29
C LEU A 15 -10.03 -1.28 5.65
N ALA A 16 -9.12 -0.96 6.57
CA ALA A 16 -9.13 -1.55 7.91
C ALA A 16 -10.41 -1.19 8.66
N SER A 17 -10.86 0.05 8.53
CA SER A 17 -12.09 0.51 9.20
C SER A 17 -13.34 -0.20 8.69
N ASN A 18 -13.31 -0.72 7.48
CA ASN A 18 -14.44 -1.41 6.86
C ASN A 18 -14.24 -2.94 6.81
N GLY A 19 -13.21 -3.46 7.46
CA GLY A 19 -12.92 -4.89 7.43
C GLY A 19 -12.58 -5.42 6.05
N MET A 20 -12.05 -4.57 5.18
CA MET A 20 -11.72 -4.91 3.80
C MET A 20 -10.23 -5.12 3.63
N LYS A 21 -9.87 -5.93 2.63
CA LYS A 21 -8.48 -6.19 2.29
C LYS A 21 -8.27 -5.99 0.78
N MET A 22 -7.03 -5.69 0.41
CA MET A 22 -6.67 -5.39 -0.98
C MET A 22 -5.37 -6.09 -1.33
N SER A 23 -5.28 -6.65 -2.53
CA SER A 23 -4.05 -7.23 -3.04
C SER A 23 -3.16 -6.16 -3.66
N GLY A 24 -1.90 -6.53 -3.95
CA GLY A 24 -0.98 -5.63 -4.63
C GLY A 24 -1.46 -5.27 -6.04
N GLU A 25 -2.10 -6.21 -6.74
CA GLU A 25 -2.66 -5.95 -8.07
C GLU A 25 -3.79 -4.93 -8.01
N GLU A 26 -4.66 -5.04 -7.02
CA GLU A 26 -5.75 -4.08 -6.84
C GLU A 26 -5.20 -2.71 -6.49
N LEU A 27 -4.17 -2.65 -5.65
CA LEU A 27 -3.51 -1.39 -5.33
C LEU A 27 -2.87 -0.77 -6.58
N ALA A 28 -2.27 -1.58 -7.45
CA ALA A 28 -1.71 -1.09 -8.71
C ALA A 28 -2.78 -0.37 -9.53
N ASP A 29 -3.98 -0.97 -9.64
CA ASP A 29 -5.08 -0.36 -10.36
C ASP A 29 -5.49 0.99 -9.74
N HIS A 30 -5.55 1.05 -8.42
CA HIS A 30 -5.87 2.30 -7.72
C HIS A 30 -4.83 3.38 -7.98
N LEU A 31 -3.56 3.03 -7.91
CA LEU A 31 -2.47 3.99 -8.14
C LEU A 31 -2.50 4.49 -9.58
N ASN A 32 -2.69 3.60 -10.53
CA ASN A 32 -2.74 3.97 -11.95
C ASN A 32 -3.92 4.90 -12.23
N ARG A 33 -5.09 4.63 -11.68
CA ARG A 33 -6.28 5.47 -11.86
C ARG A 33 -6.10 6.87 -11.27
N ASN A 34 -5.26 7.00 -10.26
CA ASN A 34 -4.99 8.27 -9.59
C ASN A 34 -3.71 8.93 -10.10
N ASN A 35 -3.17 8.44 -11.22
CA ASN A 35 -1.98 9.00 -11.88
C ASN A 35 -0.71 8.94 -11.04
N PHE A 36 -0.61 7.98 -10.11
CA PHE A 36 0.63 7.71 -9.41
C PHE A 36 1.46 6.75 -10.26
N LEU A 37 2.64 7.19 -10.65
CA LEU A 37 3.52 6.40 -11.51
C LEU A 37 4.66 5.79 -10.71
N THR A 38 5.30 4.78 -11.30
CA THR A 38 6.54 4.22 -10.74
C THR A 38 7.64 5.28 -10.80
N SER A 39 8.77 5.00 -10.14
CA SER A 39 9.92 5.90 -10.20
C SER A 39 10.48 6.05 -11.62
N TYR A 40 10.11 5.16 -12.53
CA TYR A 40 10.52 5.24 -13.95
C TYR A 40 9.50 6.00 -14.80
N GLY A 41 8.45 6.51 -14.21
CA GLY A 41 7.44 7.28 -14.95
C GLY A 41 6.43 6.41 -15.70
N THR A 42 6.31 5.13 -15.36
CA THR A 42 5.38 4.20 -16.00
C THR A 42 4.27 3.78 -15.04
N GLU A 43 3.20 3.20 -15.59
CA GLU A 43 2.14 2.64 -14.77
C GLU A 43 2.60 1.39 -14.06
N TYR A 44 1.97 1.10 -12.92
CA TYR A 44 2.23 -0.15 -12.19
C TYR A 44 1.63 -1.32 -12.96
N GLN A 45 2.37 -2.43 -13.03
CA GLN A 45 1.94 -3.64 -13.73
C GLN A 45 1.87 -4.78 -12.73
N GLY A 46 0.64 -5.25 -12.46
CA GLY A 46 0.43 -6.30 -11.49
C GLY A 46 0.88 -5.90 -10.10
N GLY A 47 1.22 -6.89 -9.28
CA GLY A 47 1.60 -6.63 -7.89
C GLY A 47 3.07 -6.35 -7.65
N ARG A 48 3.92 -6.52 -8.66
CA ARG A 48 5.37 -6.58 -8.46
C ARG A 48 5.95 -5.34 -7.78
N GLY A 49 5.73 -4.18 -8.34
CA GLY A 49 6.23 -2.93 -7.76
C GLY A 49 5.40 -2.48 -6.56
N THR A 50 4.14 -2.87 -6.50
CA THR A 50 3.26 -2.46 -5.41
C THR A 50 3.56 -3.17 -4.10
N TYR A 51 3.95 -4.43 -4.12
CA TYR A 51 4.34 -5.13 -2.89
C TYR A 51 5.57 -4.47 -2.25
N LYS A 52 6.54 -4.08 -3.06
CA LYS A 52 7.69 -3.33 -2.57
C LYS A 52 7.25 -2.00 -1.97
N LEU A 53 6.34 -1.30 -2.62
CA LEU A 53 5.83 -0.01 -2.16
C LEU A 53 5.04 -0.15 -0.86
N ILE A 54 4.26 -1.21 -0.71
CA ILE A 54 3.55 -1.51 0.53
C ILE A 54 4.54 -1.74 1.66
N HIS A 55 5.57 -2.51 1.41
CA HIS A 55 6.64 -2.77 2.38
C HIS A 55 7.34 -1.48 2.78
N GLU A 56 7.67 -0.63 1.82
CA GLU A 56 8.31 0.65 2.08
C GLU A 56 7.40 1.58 2.88
N THR A 57 6.11 1.56 2.60
CA THR A 57 5.13 2.37 3.34
C THR A 57 5.02 1.89 4.78
N TYR A 58 4.98 0.59 4.99
CA TYR A 58 4.97 0.01 6.34
C TYR A 58 6.19 0.47 7.13
N ASN A 59 7.37 0.34 6.55
CA ASN A 59 8.60 0.74 7.23
C ASN A 59 8.67 2.25 7.46
N TRP A 60 8.18 3.04 6.53
CA TRP A 60 8.13 4.49 6.66
C TRP A 60 7.31 4.90 7.90
N LEU A 61 6.14 4.31 8.07
CA LEU A 61 5.29 4.61 9.23
C LEU A 61 5.93 4.10 10.52
N LYS A 62 6.52 2.93 10.50
CA LYS A 62 7.20 2.35 11.65
C LYS A 62 8.36 3.24 12.10
N ASP A 63 9.16 3.72 11.15
CA ASP A 63 10.30 4.59 11.43
C ASP A 63 9.87 5.94 11.99
N LEU A 64 8.67 6.39 11.67
CA LEU A 64 8.10 7.61 12.23
C LEU A 64 7.54 7.40 13.65
N GLY A 65 7.64 6.19 14.18
CA GLY A 65 7.09 5.86 15.49
C GLY A 65 5.58 5.59 15.46
N LEU A 66 5.00 5.39 14.28
CA LEU A 66 3.57 5.18 14.11
C LEU A 66 3.27 3.70 13.90
N GLN A 67 3.61 2.87 14.90
CA GLN A 67 3.44 1.43 14.79
C GLN A 67 1.98 1.03 14.57
N ASN A 68 1.03 1.69 15.24
CA ASN A 68 -0.39 1.39 15.05
C ASN A 68 -0.82 1.66 13.61
N GLU A 69 -0.28 2.69 12.98
CA GLU A 69 -0.59 3.01 11.59
C GLU A 69 0.09 2.04 10.63
N ALA A 70 1.32 1.62 10.94
CA ALA A 70 1.99 0.58 10.17
C ALA A 70 1.20 -0.73 10.24
N ASP A 71 0.63 -1.06 11.40
CA ASP A 71 -0.19 -2.26 11.57
C ASP A 71 -1.43 -2.23 10.66
N LYS A 72 -1.98 -1.07 10.40
CA LYS A 72 -3.10 -0.93 9.46
C LYS A 72 -2.70 -1.28 8.04
N ILE A 73 -1.48 -0.94 7.64
CA ILE A 73 -0.94 -1.36 6.34
C ILE A 73 -0.89 -2.89 6.28
N ALA A 74 -0.38 -3.52 7.35
CA ALA A 74 -0.29 -4.98 7.41
C ALA A 74 -1.67 -5.65 7.36
N GLU A 75 -2.67 -5.02 7.94
CA GLU A 75 -4.04 -5.54 7.95
C GLU A 75 -4.74 -5.37 6.61
N ALA A 76 -4.52 -4.25 5.94
CA ALA A 76 -5.28 -3.88 4.74
C ALA A 76 -4.74 -4.51 3.45
N PHE A 77 -3.43 -4.72 3.35
CA PHE A 77 -2.82 -5.22 2.12
C PHE A 77 -2.27 -6.62 2.31
N VAL A 78 -2.71 -7.53 1.44
CA VAL A 78 -2.39 -8.95 1.57
C VAL A 78 -1.96 -9.53 0.23
N THR A 79 -1.22 -10.64 0.28
CA THR A 79 -0.90 -11.42 -0.91
C THR A 79 -2.14 -12.20 -1.34
N PRO A 80 -2.14 -12.79 -2.56
CA PRO A 80 -3.25 -13.66 -2.99
C PRO A 80 -3.55 -14.81 -2.03
N ASN A 81 -2.56 -15.21 -1.22
CA ASN A 81 -2.75 -16.27 -0.23
C ASN A 81 -3.32 -15.74 1.10
N GLY A 82 -3.57 -14.46 1.22
CA GLY A 82 -4.14 -13.87 2.42
C GLY A 82 -3.12 -13.44 3.47
N ASP A 83 -1.84 -13.55 3.18
CA ASP A 83 -0.78 -13.12 4.10
C ASP A 83 -0.46 -11.64 3.91
N PHE A 84 0.20 -11.03 4.91
CA PHE A 84 0.63 -9.64 4.77
C PHE A 84 1.56 -9.49 3.56
N ALA A 85 1.33 -8.44 2.79
CA ALA A 85 1.98 -8.23 1.49
C ALA A 85 3.36 -7.56 1.57
N TYR A 86 3.95 -7.42 2.74
CA TYR A 86 5.25 -6.78 2.84
C TYR A 86 6.42 -7.74 2.78
#